data_98a0b559cfb7bc910e0056e8223febde
#
_entry.id   98a0b559cfb7bc910e0056e8223febde
#
_cell.length_a   1.000
_cell.length_b   1.000
_cell.length_c   1.000
_cell.angle_alpha   90.00
_cell.angle_beta   90.00
_cell.angle_gamma   90.00
#
_symmetry.space_group_name_H-M   'P 1'
#
loop_
_entity.id
_entity.type
_entity.pdbx_description
1 polymer ?
#
loop_
_entity_poly.entity_id
_entity_poly.type
_entity_poly.pdbx_seq_one_letter_code
_entity_poly.pdbx_strand_id
1 'polypeptide(L)'
;MRWVLLVAIVAMVGGVAITYRASKKALKAQVPEKPKALPSDLNSNALDWYIQETTKGHPGYHLTAKEYSQVKDSSRLDLSGVRLQLFAKEGDAYDLVTSANATYFTNEHRFFSEGEVQITLNIPMQGEPKHQLVSIQSSGVACNTETNTMDTDQPTSFVFEHGTGHSNGASYDPNSRVLVMKSHVQLDWNPAHPGAKPMKIEAASLIYQETKSEIWLTPWGRLTRGDTVVEGQQDVVRIHEVTEADGKKRTVIHQVEAVKARGSDTYPNRSVQYSADWVLADFDDEGVTRKITGRGSAQLTSTSPTTATEVKAGSVDMEFGARNDESVLERVMATDNAVVTSRPLPAPGRQLSETHVLRSQVVEVRMREGGRDMETVITHAPGTLEFLPNQPAQHHRTLDGNDMVIAYAPQNRIESFHTTGARTRTDPTDEEKKRNQAVSLTASR
;
A
#
# COMPACT_ATOMS: atom_id res chain seq x y z
N MET A 1 -69.47 -13.67 69.73
CA MET A 1 -68.08 -13.57 69.32
C MET A 1 -67.47 -14.87 68.74
N ARG A 2 -67.70 -16.03 69.31
CA ARG A 2 -67.04 -17.27 68.84
C ARG A 2 -67.38 -17.67 67.38
N TRP A 3 -68.64 -17.45 66.93
CA TRP A 3 -69.02 -17.80 65.57
C TRP A 3 -68.45 -16.86 64.47
N VAL A 4 -68.23 -15.61 64.78
CA VAL A 4 -67.61 -14.63 63.86
C VAL A 4 -66.14 -14.98 63.58
N LEU A 5 -65.43 -15.45 64.60
CA LEU A 5 -64.04 -15.86 64.49
C LEU A 5 -63.92 -17.15 63.64
N LEU A 6 -64.89 -18.07 63.76
CA LEU A 6 -64.86 -19.30 62.98
C LEU A 6 -65.16 -19.03 61.49
N VAL A 7 -66.11 -18.11 61.20
CA VAL A 7 -66.35 -17.67 59.80
C VAL A 7 -65.12 -16.96 59.18
N ALA A 8 -64.44 -16.13 59.97
CA ALA A 8 -63.21 -15.43 59.51
C ALA A 8 -62.08 -16.41 59.20
N ILE A 9 -61.89 -17.43 60.00
CA ILE A 9 -60.86 -18.50 59.77
C ILE A 9 -61.24 -19.33 58.53
N VAL A 10 -62.52 -19.70 58.34
CA VAL A 10 -62.93 -20.44 57.15
C VAL A 10 -62.77 -19.59 55.87
N ALA A 11 -63.11 -18.29 55.92
CA ALA A 11 -62.89 -17.37 54.80
C ALA A 11 -61.45 -17.18 54.50
N MET A 12 -60.56 -17.10 55.51
CA MET A 12 -59.16 -16.96 55.32
C MET A 12 -58.48 -18.25 54.71
N VAL A 13 -58.88 -19.41 55.19
CA VAL A 13 -58.44 -20.71 54.67
C VAL A 13 -58.96 -20.93 53.24
N GLY A 14 -60.21 -20.54 52.95
CA GLY A 14 -60.81 -20.58 51.63
C GLY A 14 -60.12 -19.64 50.68
N GLY A 15 -59.75 -18.42 51.09
CA GLY A 15 -59.00 -17.44 50.31
C GLY A 15 -57.62 -17.93 50.00
N VAL A 16 -56.89 -18.49 50.95
CA VAL A 16 -55.55 -19.09 50.73
C VAL A 16 -55.58 -20.28 49.78
N ALA A 17 -56.62 -21.13 49.89
CA ALA A 17 -56.82 -22.30 49.02
C ALA A 17 -57.08 -21.89 47.57
N ILE A 18 -57.92 -20.79 47.36
CA ILE A 18 -58.21 -20.27 46.03
C ILE A 18 -56.98 -19.58 45.39
N THR A 19 -56.30 -18.75 46.16
CA THR A 19 -55.02 -18.12 45.68
C THR A 19 -53.94 -19.15 45.40
N TYR A 20 -53.76 -20.18 46.20
CA TYR A 20 -52.81 -21.26 45.96
C TYR A 20 -53.18 -22.06 44.71
N ARG A 21 -54.48 -22.35 44.46
CA ARG A 21 -54.90 -23.04 43.23
C ARG A 21 -54.73 -22.16 41.99
N ALA A 22 -54.97 -20.85 42.10
CA ALA A 22 -54.76 -19.88 41.01
C ALA A 22 -53.27 -19.73 40.69
N SER A 23 -52.41 -19.60 41.72
CA SER A 23 -50.96 -19.53 41.57
C SER A 23 -50.38 -20.83 40.98
N LYS A 24 -50.86 -22.00 41.41
CA LYS A 24 -50.44 -23.28 40.86
C LYS A 24 -50.89 -23.50 39.42
N LYS A 25 -52.04 -22.90 39.01
CA LYS A 25 -52.52 -22.94 37.63
C LYS A 25 -51.72 -21.98 36.75
N ALA A 26 -51.36 -20.82 37.28
CA ALA A 26 -50.52 -19.84 36.61
C ALA A 26 -49.06 -20.37 36.45
N LEU A 27 -48.50 -21.04 37.47
CA LEU A 27 -47.19 -21.71 37.40
C LEU A 27 -47.20 -22.86 36.40
N LYS A 28 -48.27 -23.64 36.29
CA LYS A 28 -48.35 -24.73 35.27
C LYS A 28 -48.52 -24.17 33.85
N ALA A 29 -49.08 -22.97 33.68
CA ALA A 29 -49.18 -22.31 32.35
C ALA A 29 -47.87 -21.63 31.94
N GLN A 30 -46.93 -21.43 32.89
CA GLN A 30 -45.58 -20.91 32.64
C GLN A 30 -44.49 -21.99 32.50
N VAL A 31 -44.87 -23.28 32.60
CA VAL A 31 -43.91 -24.34 32.30
C VAL A 31 -43.66 -24.30 30.78
N PRO A 32 -42.46 -23.96 30.33
CA PRO A 32 -42.13 -24.03 28.92
C PRO A 32 -42.50 -25.41 28.37
N GLU A 33 -43.00 -25.46 27.14
CA GLU A 33 -43.18 -26.75 26.45
C GLU A 33 -41.93 -27.58 26.63
N LYS A 34 -42.11 -28.87 26.98
CA LYS A 34 -40.97 -29.81 27.09
C LYS A 34 -40.14 -29.67 25.80
N PRO A 35 -38.83 -29.43 25.88
CA PRO A 35 -38.01 -29.40 24.71
C PRO A 35 -38.27 -30.64 23.85
N LYS A 36 -38.42 -30.47 22.53
CA LYS A 36 -38.54 -31.59 21.61
C LYS A 36 -37.39 -32.56 21.92
N ALA A 37 -37.72 -33.85 21.97
CA ALA A 37 -36.69 -34.87 22.21
C ALA A 37 -35.52 -34.64 21.22
N LEU A 38 -34.32 -34.56 21.77
CA LEU A 38 -33.10 -34.43 20.96
C LEU A 38 -33.01 -35.61 20.00
N PRO A 39 -32.60 -35.44 18.75
CA PRO A 39 -32.19 -36.51 17.89
C PRO A 39 -31.19 -37.43 18.61
N SER A 40 -31.24 -38.73 18.31
CA SER A 40 -30.43 -39.76 19.03
C SER A 40 -28.91 -39.56 18.95
N ASP A 41 -28.46 -38.73 17.99
CA ASP A 41 -27.08 -38.38 17.71
C ASP A 41 -26.62 -37.09 18.40
N LEU A 42 -27.54 -36.33 19.05
CA LEU A 42 -27.21 -35.13 19.79
C LEU A 42 -27.16 -35.34 21.31
N ASN A 43 -26.21 -34.67 21.93
CA ASN A 43 -26.01 -34.72 23.38
C ASN A 43 -26.73 -33.56 24.09
N SER A 44 -26.75 -32.38 23.48
CA SER A 44 -27.42 -31.18 23.99
C SER A 44 -27.76 -30.18 22.88
N ASN A 45 -28.78 -29.35 23.09
CA ASN A 45 -29.03 -28.15 22.32
C ASN A 45 -29.58 -27.03 23.25
N ALA A 46 -29.33 -25.78 22.89
CA ALA A 46 -29.93 -24.63 23.57
C ALA A 46 -30.09 -23.44 22.61
N LEU A 47 -30.95 -22.49 23.05
CA LEU A 47 -31.12 -21.19 22.43
C LEU A 47 -30.32 -20.14 23.23
N ASP A 48 -29.86 -19.08 22.56
CA ASP A 48 -29.09 -17.99 23.17
C ASP A 48 -27.88 -18.48 23.99
N TRP A 49 -27.07 -19.30 23.36
CA TRP A 49 -25.88 -19.88 23.97
C TRP A 49 -24.68 -18.93 23.89
N TYR A 50 -23.84 -18.98 24.93
CA TYR A 50 -22.55 -18.26 24.92
C TYR A 50 -21.47 -19.02 25.67
N ILE A 51 -20.22 -18.74 25.28
CA ILE A 51 -19.00 -19.10 26.00
C ILE A 51 -18.08 -17.90 26.08
N GLN A 52 -17.48 -17.70 27.24
CA GLN A 52 -16.51 -16.64 27.46
C GLN A 52 -15.28 -17.23 28.14
N GLU A 53 -14.12 -16.87 27.65
CA GLU A 53 -12.85 -17.20 28.30
C GLU A 53 -12.17 -15.93 28.77
N THR A 54 -11.58 -16.00 29.97
CA THR A 54 -10.84 -14.89 30.58
C THR A 54 -9.41 -15.36 30.83
N THR A 55 -8.44 -14.70 30.22
CA THR A 55 -7.02 -14.99 30.37
C THR A 55 -6.35 -13.94 31.27
N LYS A 56 -5.79 -14.33 32.40
CA LYS A 56 -5.12 -13.44 33.37
C LYS A 56 -5.95 -12.23 33.81
N GLY A 57 -7.28 -12.41 33.93
CA GLY A 57 -8.19 -11.35 34.37
C GLY A 57 -8.70 -10.42 33.26
N HIS A 58 -8.31 -10.63 32.02
CA HIS A 58 -8.83 -9.92 30.86
C HIS A 58 -9.66 -10.89 29.99
N PRO A 59 -10.78 -10.43 29.37
CA PRO A 59 -11.53 -11.27 28.45
C PRO A 59 -10.64 -11.64 27.27
N GLY A 60 -10.53 -12.94 26.97
CA GLY A 60 -9.80 -13.45 25.81
C GLY A 60 -10.71 -13.44 24.58
N TYR A 61 -11.86 -14.11 24.69
CA TYR A 61 -12.90 -14.09 23.66
C TYR A 61 -14.30 -14.22 24.27
N HIS A 62 -15.29 -13.80 23.50
CA HIS A 62 -16.70 -13.99 23.79
C HIS A 62 -17.43 -14.50 22.53
N LEU A 63 -17.84 -15.77 22.56
CA LEU A 63 -18.57 -16.42 21.47
C LEU A 63 -20.02 -16.57 21.86
N THR A 64 -20.91 -16.06 21.02
CA THR A 64 -22.37 -16.21 21.16
C THR A 64 -22.95 -16.87 19.93
N ALA A 65 -24.02 -17.65 20.10
CA ALA A 65 -24.79 -18.25 19.04
C ALA A 65 -26.28 -18.21 19.37
N LYS A 66 -27.13 -17.97 18.38
CA LYS A 66 -28.57 -18.06 18.55
C LYS A 66 -29.02 -19.48 18.91
N GLU A 67 -28.40 -20.46 18.27
CA GLU A 67 -28.65 -21.87 18.52
C GLU A 67 -27.33 -22.63 18.51
N TYR A 68 -27.21 -23.65 19.35
CA TYR A 68 -26.12 -24.63 19.27
C TYR A 68 -26.65 -26.05 19.38
N SER A 69 -25.94 -26.98 18.76
CA SER A 69 -26.14 -28.40 18.96
C SER A 69 -24.79 -29.08 19.14
N GLN A 70 -24.73 -29.99 20.13
CA GLN A 70 -23.53 -30.80 20.40
C GLN A 70 -23.72 -32.18 19.83
N VAL A 71 -22.78 -32.62 19.00
CA VAL A 71 -22.73 -34.01 18.52
C VAL A 71 -22.33 -34.93 19.68
N LYS A 72 -23.04 -36.04 19.80
CA LYS A 72 -22.83 -37.00 20.89
C LYS A 72 -21.38 -37.51 20.94
N ASP A 73 -20.82 -37.55 22.14
CA ASP A 73 -19.46 -38.01 22.42
C ASP A 73 -18.36 -37.25 21.60
N SER A 74 -18.64 -36.01 21.21
CA SER A 74 -17.76 -35.17 20.42
C SER A 74 -17.46 -33.83 21.12
N SER A 75 -16.29 -33.28 20.85
CA SER A 75 -15.93 -31.90 21.21
C SER A 75 -16.47 -30.86 20.23
N ARG A 76 -17.27 -31.31 19.26
CA ARG A 76 -17.83 -30.46 18.19
C ARG A 76 -19.16 -29.84 18.61
N LEU A 77 -19.24 -28.53 18.48
CA LEU A 77 -20.47 -27.75 18.60
C LEU A 77 -20.82 -27.15 17.24
N ASP A 78 -22.00 -27.42 16.72
CA ASP A 78 -22.53 -26.77 15.54
C ASP A 78 -23.36 -25.56 15.97
N LEU A 79 -23.05 -24.39 15.45
CA LEU A 79 -23.54 -23.09 15.89
C LEU A 79 -24.29 -22.39 14.76
N SER A 80 -25.40 -21.69 15.08
CA SER A 80 -26.15 -20.85 14.15
C SER A 80 -26.29 -19.44 14.67
N GLY A 81 -26.22 -18.44 13.77
CA GLY A 81 -26.32 -17.02 14.12
C GLY A 81 -25.19 -16.55 15.02
N VAL A 82 -23.97 -16.77 14.57
CA VAL A 82 -22.74 -16.70 15.37
C VAL A 82 -22.18 -15.29 15.43
N ARG A 83 -21.71 -14.92 16.61
CA ARG A 83 -20.95 -13.68 16.86
C ARG A 83 -19.78 -14.03 17.81
N LEU A 84 -18.56 -13.86 17.31
CA LEU A 84 -17.31 -14.07 18.05
C LEU A 84 -16.60 -12.72 18.22
N GLN A 85 -16.35 -12.34 19.46
CA GLN A 85 -15.54 -11.18 19.83
C GLN A 85 -14.19 -11.67 20.34
N LEU A 86 -13.11 -11.20 19.74
CA LEU A 86 -11.72 -11.49 20.11
C LEU A 86 -11.13 -10.22 20.72
N PHE A 87 -10.78 -10.24 22.00
CA PHE A 87 -10.32 -9.05 22.70
C PHE A 87 -8.82 -8.86 22.57
N ALA A 88 -8.40 -7.61 22.32
CA ALA A 88 -7.00 -7.23 22.35
C ALA A 88 -6.39 -7.43 23.74
N LYS A 89 -5.10 -7.73 23.80
CA LYS A 89 -4.38 -7.94 25.10
C LYS A 89 -4.43 -6.72 26.02
N GLU A 90 -4.49 -5.52 25.45
CA GLU A 90 -4.59 -4.25 26.18
C GLU A 90 -6.01 -3.95 26.66
N GLY A 91 -7.02 -4.68 26.17
CA GLY A 91 -8.41 -4.61 26.62
C GLY A 91 -9.15 -3.34 26.19
N ASP A 92 -8.64 -2.56 25.26
CA ASP A 92 -9.22 -1.30 24.77
C ASP A 92 -10.06 -1.47 23.49
N ALA A 93 -9.88 -2.59 22.77
CA ALA A 93 -10.59 -2.92 21.55
C ALA A 93 -10.85 -4.43 21.40
N TYR A 94 -11.70 -4.79 20.44
CA TYR A 94 -11.95 -6.16 20.04
C TYR A 94 -12.19 -6.27 18.53
N ASP A 95 -11.90 -7.46 18.00
CA ASP A 95 -12.28 -7.85 16.64
C ASP A 95 -13.61 -8.61 16.68
N LEU A 96 -14.49 -8.34 15.73
CA LEU A 96 -15.79 -8.97 15.63
C LEU A 96 -15.88 -9.85 14.40
N VAL A 97 -16.16 -11.13 14.59
CA VAL A 97 -16.46 -12.11 13.55
C VAL A 97 -17.92 -12.48 13.60
N THR A 98 -18.63 -12.38 12.49
CA THR A 98 -20.04 -12.78 12.38
C THR A 98 -20.22 -13.77 11.23
N SER A 99 -21.07 -14.78 11.44
CA SER A 99 -21.39 -15.81 10.46
C SER A 99 -22.80 -16.37 10.69
N ALA A 100 -23.45 -16.82 9.62
CA ALA A 100 -24.71 -17.52 9.73
C ALA A 100 -24.57 -18.85 10.45
N ASN A 101 -23.53 -19.63 10.14
CA ASN A 101 -23.24 -20.94 10.71
C ASN A 101 -21.74 -21.14 10.93
N ALA A 102 -21.40 -21.84 11.99
CA ALA A 102 -20.02 -22.22 12.25
C ALA A 102 -19.96 -23.52 13.09
N THR A 103 -18.79 -24.13 13.11
CA THR A 103 -18.45 -25.25 14.00
C THR A 103 -17.37 -24.81 14.96
N TYR A 104 -17.56 -25.08 16.25
CA TYR A 104 -16.56 -24.86 17.28
C TYR A 104 -16.04 -26.20 17.83
N PHE A 105 -14.74 -26.42 17.71
CA PHE A 105 -14.02 -27.57 18.22
C PHE A 105 -13.38 -27.21 19.57
N THR A 106 -14.03 -27.57 20.67
CA THR A 106 -13.65 -27.12 22.00
C THR A 106 -12.25 -27.61 22.46
N ASN A 107 -11.85 -28.82 22.07
CA ASN A 107 -10.53 -29.36 22.39
C ASN A 107 -9.40 -28.77 21.56
N GLU A 108 -9.71 -28.22 20.40
CA GLU A 108 -8.75 -27.64 19.48
C GLU A 108 -8.71 -26.10 19.61
N HIS A 109 -9.59 -25.51 20.42
CA HIS A 109 -9.79 -24.07 20.50
C HIS A 109 -10.00 -23.43 19.10
N ARG A 110 -10.66 -24.19 18.21
CA ARG A 110 -10.84 -23.80 16.81
C ARG A 110 -12.30 -23.55 16.48
N PHE A 111 -12.57 -22.33 16.05
CA PHE A 111 -13.81 -21.93 15.40
C PHE A 111 -13.60 -21.99 13.88
N PHE A 112 -14.56 -22.57 13.15
CA PHE A 112 -14.53 -22.67 11.70
C PHE A 112 -15.89 -22.35 11.11
N SER A 113 -15.92 -21.43 10.12
CA SER A 113 -17.12 -21.14 9.33
C SER A 113 -16.84 -21.39 7.86
N GLU A 114 -17.55 -22.35 7.27
CA GLU A 114 -17.44 -22.66 5.85
C GLU A 114 -18.10 -21.59 4.97
N GLY A 115 -19.21 -21.02 5.43
CA GLY A 115 -20.00 -20.02 4.71
C GLY A 115 -19.41 -18.61 4.77
N GLU A 116 -20.22 -17.64 4.38
CA GLU A 116 -19.85 -16.23 4.42
C GLU A 116 -19.58 -15.76 5.86
N VAL A 117 -18.45 -15.07 6.01
CA VAL A 117 -17.99 -14.48 7.26
C VAL A 117 -17.71 -13.01 7.07
N GLN A 118 -18.21 -12.19 7.98
CA GLN A 118 -17.91 -10.78 8.09
C GLN A 118 -17.03 -10.54 9.32
N ILE A 119 -15.90 -9.86 9.12
CA ILE A 119 -14.96 -9.53 10.18
C ILE A 119 -14.79 -8.00 10.22
N THR A 120 -14.88 -7.43 11.42
CA THR A 120 -14.59 -6.00 11.65
C THR A 120 -13.48 -5.93 12.69
N LEU A 121 -12.37 -5.29 12.31
CA LEU A 121 -11.19 -5.21 13.16
C LEU A 121 -11.19 -3.97 14.03
N ASN A 122 -10.59 -4.09 15.21
CA ASN A 122 -10.22 -3.00 16.10
C ASN A 122 -11.39 -2.10 16.55
N ILE A 123 -12.54 -2.72 16.90
CA ILE A 123 -13.71 -2.00 17.42
C ILE A 123 -13.39 -1.53 18.84
N PRO A 124 -13.47 -0.22 19.15
CA PRO A 124 -13.18 0.28 20.48
C PRO A 124 -14.21 -0.20 21.50
N MET A 125 -13.76 -0.53 22.72
CA MET A 125 -14.63 -0.94 23.82
C MET A 125 -15.50 0.23 24.33
N GLN A 126 -15.03 1.46 24.18
CA GLN A 126 -15.75 2.68 24.61
C GLN A 126 -15.63 3.77 23.56
N GLY A 127 -16.71 4.52 23.37
CA GLY A 127 -16.78 5.62 22.42
C GLY A 127 -17.03 5.18 20.97
N GLU A 128 -17.03 6.14 20.06
CA GLU A 128 -17.13 5.90 18.63
C GLU A 128 -15.74 5.66 18.01
N PRO A 129 -15.65 4.85 16.95
CA PRO A 129 -14.39 4.69 16.21
C PRO A 129 -13.89 6.05 15.70
N LYS A 130 -12.62 6.33 15.90
CA LYS A 130 -11.98 7.57 15.42
C LYS A 130 -11.72 7.57 13.90
N HIS A 131 -11.72 6.39 13.31
CA HIS A 131 -11.47 6.11 11.89
C HIS A 131 -12.47 5.09 11.37
N GLN A 132 -12.61 4.99 10.05
CA GLN A 132 -13.37 3.89 9.46
C GLN A 132 -12.67 2.57 9.78
N LEU A 133 -13.40 1.66 10.41
CA LEU A 133 -12.87 0.34 10.77
C LEU A 133 -12.61 -0.50 9.52
N VAL A 134 -11.58 -1.33 9.58
CA VAL A 134 -11.31 -2.31 8.53
C VAL A 134 -12.38 -3.39 8.60
N SER A 135 -13.10 -3.58 7.50
CA SER A 135 -14.09 -4.63 7.31
C SER A 135 -13.59 -5.64 6.28
N ILE A 136 -13.71 -6.92 6.62
CA ILE A 136 -13.26 -8.04 5.80
C ILE A 136 -14.43 -8.98 5.56
N GLN A 137 -14.62 -9.40 4.32
CA GLN A 137 -15.62 -10.39 3.91
C GLN A 137 -14.93 -11.56 3.23
N SER A 138 -15.19 -12.76 3.68
CA SER A 138 -14.62 -14.00 3.14
C SER A 138 -15.51 -15.20 3.43
N SER A 139 -15.00 -16.40 3.17
CA SER A 139 -15.60 -17.69 3.56
C SER A 139 -14.50 -18.65 3.99
N GLY A 140 -14.87 -19.84 4.48
CA GLY A 140 -13.88 -20.83 4.92
C GLY A 140 -12.92 -20.31 5.98
N VAL A 141 -13.40 -19.45 6.90
CA VAL A 141 -12.56 -18.80 7.91
C VAL A 141 -12.38 -19.70 9.11
N ALA A 142 -11.13 -19.96 9.46
CA ALA A 142 -10.72 -20.58 10.71
C ALA A 142 -10.21 -19.53 11.69
N CYS A 143 -10.71 -19.57 12.94
CA CYS A 143 -10.19 -18.74 14.03
C CYS A 143 -9.68 -19.68 15.15
N ASN A 144 -8.49 -19.42 15.64
CA ASN A 144 -7.97 -20.05 16.85
C ASN A 144 -8.28 -19.15 18.04
N THR A 145 -9.13 -19.60 18.97
CA THR A 145 -9.58 -18.79 20.11
C THR A 145 -8.56 -18.69 21.25
N GLU A 146 -7.51 -19.52 21.25
CA GLU A 146 -6.41 -19.42 22.20
C GLU A 146 -5.40 -18.34 21.80
N THR A 147 -5.07 -18.28 20.50
CA THR A 147 -4.14 -17.27 19.93
C THR A 147 -4.84 -16.06 19.35
N ASN A 148 -6.16 -16.10 19.20
CA ASN A 148 -7.01 -15.11 18.50
C ASN A 148 -6.66 -14.91 17.03
N THR A 149 -5.89 -15.81 16.42
CA THR A 149 -5.50 -15.73 15.01
C THR A 149 -6.62 -16.15 14.07
N MET A 150 -6.73 -15.50 12.93
CA MET A 150 -7.70 -15.80 11.88
C MET A 150 -6.99 -16.16 10.58
N ASP A 151 -7.54 -17.11 9.84
CA ASP A 151 -6.97 -17.60 8.58
C ASP A 151 -8.04 -18.07 7.60
N THR A 152 -7.81 -17.80 6.30
CA THR A 152 -8.60 -18.33 5.20
C THR A 152 -7.75 -18.43 3.93
N ASP A 153 -8.07 -19.39 3.05
CA ASP A 153 -7.51 -19.48 1.70
C ASP A 153 -8.53 -19.10 0.61
N GLN A 154 -9.72 -18.64 1.01
CA GLN A 154 -10.80 -18.27 0.10
C GLN A 154 -10.66 -16.82 -0.38
N PRO A 155 -11.32 -16.46 -1.50
CA PRO A 155 -11.38 -15.07 -1.95
C PRO A 155 -11.86 -14.16 -0.83
N THR A 156 -11.13 -13.08 -0.61
CA THR A 156 -11.34 -12.16 0.49
C THR A 156 -11.41 -10.72 -0.02
N SER A 157 -12.40 -9.98 0.44
CA SER A 157 -12.60 -8.56 0.16
C SER A 157 -12.35 -7.73 1.41
N PHE A 158 -11.75 -6.57 1.22
CA PHE A 158 -11.39 -5.64 2.29
C PHE A 158 -11.99 -4.27 2.00
N VAL A 159 -12.48 -3.61 3.03
CA VAL A 159 -12.87 -2.19 3.00
C VAL A 159 -12.12 -1.49 4.11
N PHE A 160 -11.41 -0.41 3.79
CA PHE A 160 -10.65 0.40 4.73
C PHE A 160 -10.89 1.89 4.44
N GLU A 161 -10.40 2.78 5.30
CA GLU A 161 -10.75 4.20 5.30
C GLU A 161 -10.59 4.89 3.93
N HIS A 162 -9.56 4.50 3.16
CA HIS A 162 -9.24 5.13 1.89
C HIS A 162 -9.38 4.21 0.68
N GLY A 163 -10.12 3.10 0.80
CA GLY A 163 -10.29 2.24 -0.36
C GLY A 163 -10.81 0.85 -0.10
N THR A 164 -10.63 0.02 -1.11
CA THR A 164 -11.04 -1.38 -1.10
C THR A 164 -9.89 -2.27 -1.54
N GLY A 165 -9.95 -3.54 -1.17
CA GLY A 165 -8.95 -4.52 -1.57
C GLY A 165 -9.53 -5.90 -1.80
N HIS A 166 -8.80 -6.71 -2.55
CA HIS A 166 -9.12 -8.11 -2.81
C HIS A 166 -7.85 -8.96 -2.75
N SER A 167 -7.99 -10.18 -2.26
CA SER A 167 -6.94 -11.21 -2.31
C SER A 167 -7.53 -12.61 -2.39
N ASN A 168 -6.72 -13.59 -2.75
CA ASN A 168 -7.03 -14.99 -2.51
C ASN A 168 -6.29 -15.41 -1.24
N GLY A 169 -7.05 -15.66 -0.18
CA GLY A 169 -6.57 -15.94 1.15
C GLY A 169 -6.13 -14.70 1.94
N ALA A 170 -6.35 -14.80 3.25
CA ALA A 170 -5.90 -13.81 4.22
C ALA A 170 -5.61 -14.46 5.57
N SER A 171 -4.72 -13.87 6.34
CA SER A 171 -4.54 -14.21 7.75
C SER A 171 -4.34 -12.94 8.58
N TYR A 172 -4.79 -12.98 9.83
CA TYR A 172 -4.64 -11.88 10.77
C TYR A 172 -4.22 -12.41 12.15
N ASP A 173 -3.19 -11.79 12.71
CA ASP A 173 -2.74 -12.01 14.08
C ASP A 173 -2.87 -10.72 14.88
N PRO A 174 -3.87 -10.60 15.77
CA PRO A 174 -4.06 -9.40 16.59
C PRO A 174 -2.97 -9.18 17.64
N ASN A 175 -2.19 -10.22 18.00
CA ASN A 175 -1.12 -10.07 18.97
C ASN A 175 0.10 -9.34 18.39
N SER A 176 0.44 -9.64 17.15
CA SER A 176 1.51 -8.96 16.41
C SER A 176 0.95 -7.80 15.57
N ARG A 177 -0.37 -7.67 15.46
CA ARG A 177 -1.08 -6.71 14.57
C ARG A 177 -0.59 -6.81 13.12
N VAL A 178 -0.51 -8.04 12.62
CA VAL A 178 -0.08 -8.34 11.26
C VAL A 178 -1.26 -8.89 10.46
N LEU A 179 -1.60 -8.20 9.37
CA LEU A 179 -2.54 -8.65 8.35
C LEU A 179 -1.76 -9.10 7.11
N VAL A 180 -2.03 -10.30 6.63
CA VAL A 180 -1.47 -10.85 5.41
C VAL A 180 -2.57 -11.07 4.38
N MET A 181 -2.42 -10.52 3.20
CA MET A 181 -3.13 -10.91 1.98
C MET A 181 -2.24 -11.88 1.21
N LYS A 182 -2.68 -13.16 1.09
CA LYS A 182 -1.78 -14.25 0.71
C LYS A 182 -1.38 -14.25 -0.76
N SER A 183 -2.30 -13.97 -1.67
CA SER A 183 -2.00 -13.97 -3.10
C SER A 183 -2.99 -13.13 -3.92
N HIS A 184 -2.59 -12.78 -5.18
CA HIS A 184 -3.41 -12.02 -6.12
C HIS A 184 -3.99 -10.73 -5.51
N VAL A 185 -3.14 -9.99 -4.83
CA VAL A 185 -3.53 -8.78 -4.12
C VAL A 185 -3.81 -7.65 -5.09
N GLN A 186 -4.95 -6.99 -4.92
CA GLN A 186 -5.32 -5.75 -5.58
C GLN A 186 -5.91 -4.80 -4.54
N LEU A 187 -5.38 -3.58 -4.48
CA LEU A 187 -5.92 -2.50 -3.67
C LEU A 187 -6.23 -1.30 -4.54
N ASP A 188 -7.40 -0.72 -4.35
CA ASP A 188 -7.80 0.56 -4.91
C ASP A 188 -7.79 1.61 -3.80
N TRP A 189 -6.79 2.47 -3.82
CA TRP A 189 -6.60 3.53 -2.83
C TRP A 189 -7.12 4.86 -3.36
N ASN A 190 -8.06 5.45 -2.65
CA ASN A 190 -8.63 6.76 -2.95
C ASN A 190 -8.04 7.80 -2.01
N PRO A 191 -7.38 8.84 -2.53
CA PRO A 191 -6.82 9.89 -1.69
C PRO A 191 -7.94 10.70 -1.00
N ALA A 192 -7.61 11.21 0.20
CA ALA A 192 -8.55 12.01 1.00
C ALA A 192 -8.87 13.38 0.37
N HIS A 193 -8.00 13.89 -0.53
CA HIS A 193 -8.15 15.22 -1.13
C HIS A 193 -8.91 15.19 -2.46
N PRO A 194 -9.91 16.08 -2.68
CA PRO A 194 -10.54 16.25 -3.98
C PRO A 194 -9.49 16.65 -5.02
N GLY A 195 -9.44 15.91 -6.13
CA GLY A 195 -8.52 16.18 -7.23
C GLY A 195 -7.23 15.36 -7.25
N ALA A 196 -6.84 14.73 -6.14
CA ALA A 196 -5.72 13.80 -6.15
C ALA A 196 -6.08 12.51 -6.92
N LYS A 197 -5.13 12.00 -7.72
CA LYS A 197 -5.35 10.82 -8.55
C LYS A 197 -5.42 9.55 -7.68
N PRO A 198 -6.40 8.64 -7.91
CA PRO A 198 -6.46 7.37 -7.23
C PRO A 198 -5.21 6.51 -7.55
N MET A 199 -4.85 5.65 -6.63
CA MET A 199 -3.73 4.73 -6.77
C MET A 199 -4.22 3.29 -6.73
N LYS A 200 -3.73 2.48 -7.66
CA LYS A 200 -3.92 1.04 -7.68
C LYS A 200 -2.63 0.35 -7.26
N ILE A 201 -2.74 -0.61 -6.35
CA ILE A 201 -1.63 -1.46 -5.90
C ILE A 201 -1.94 -2.90 -6.30
N GLU A 202 -1.01 -3.55 -6.97
CA GLU A 202 -1.07 -4.97 -7.32
C GLU A 202 0.16 -5.65 -6.74
N ALA A 203 0.00 -6.83 -6.13
CA ALA A 203 1.10 -7.57 -5.56
C ALA A 203 0.86 -9.08 -5.60
N ALA A 204 1.95 -9.85 -5.55
CA ALA A 204 1.83 -11.29 -5.35
C ALA A 204 1.28 -11.59 -3.95
N SER A 205 1.81 -10.94 -2.92
CA SER A 205 1.26 -10.92 -1.56
C SER A 205 1.53 -9.57 -0.90
N LEU A 206 0.74 -9.27 0.15
CA LEU A 206 0.89 -8.06 0.95
C LEU A 206 0.92 -8.44 2.44
N ILE A 207 1.85 -7.81 3.18
CA ILE A 207 1.94 -7.93 4.63
C ILE A 207 1.83 -6.52 5.21
N TYR A 208 0.79 -6.25 5.96
CA TYR A 208 0.64 -5.00 6.72
C TYR A 208 1.03 -5.24 8.17
N GLN A 209 2.04 -4.52 8.63
CA GLN A 209 2.52 -4.51 10.01
C GLN A 209 2.08 -3.21 10.68
N GLU A 210 0.94 -3.22 11.35
CA GLU A 210 0.34 -2.02 11.94
C GLU A 210 1.28 -1.33 12.95
N THR A 211 1.95 -2.10 13.82
CA THR A 211 2.85 -1.57 14.84
C THR A 211 4.07 -0.84 14.28
N LYS A 212 4.47 -1.14 13.04
CA LYS A 212 5.57 -0.49 12.32
C LYS A 212 5.09 0.53 11.31
N SER A 213 3.78 0.57 11.05
CA SER A 213 3.18 1.37 9.98
C SER A 213 3.81 1.07 8.61
N GLU A 214 4.06 -0.21 8.34
CA GLU A 214 4.70 -0.69 7.11
C GLU A 214 3.79 -1.65 6.34
N ILE A 215 3.77 -1.47 5.02
CA ILE A 215 3.13 -2.38 4.07
C ILE A 215 4.23 -2.96 3.18
N TRP A 216 4.37 -4.28 3.19
CA TRP A 216 5.32 -5.02 2.37
C TRP A 216 4.62 -5.67 1.19
N LEU A 217 5.09 -5.42 -0.02
CA LEU A 217 4.64 -6.08 -1.24
C LEU A 217 5.74 -7.03 -1.68
N THR A 218 5.46 -8.33 -1.72
CA THR A 218 6.50 -9.34 -1.94
C THR A 218 5.93 -10.59 -2.63
N PRO A 219 6.70 -11.29 -3.43
CA PRO A 219 8.04 -11.00 -3.97
C PRO A 219 8.00 -9.97 -5.13
N TRP A 220 6.84 -9.42 -5.42
CA TRP A 220 6.60 -8.47 -6.50
C TRP A 220 5.47 -7.51 -6.10
N GLY A 221 5.62 -6.24 -6.46
CA GLY A 221 4.62 -5.20 -6.29
C GLY A 221 4.58 -4.24 -7.49
N ARG A 222 3.42 -3.64 -7.71
CA ARG A 222 3.19 -2.61 -8.73
C ARG A 222 2.24 -1.56 -8.19
N LEU A 223 2.66 -0.31 -8.30
CA LEU A 223 1.85 0.87 -8.00
C LEU A 223 1.53 1.59 -9.30
N THR A 224 0.26 1.93 -9.49
CA THR A 224 -0.20 2.74 -10.63
C THR A 224 -0.97 3.94 -10.10
N ARG A 225 -0.55 5.16 -10.49
CA ARG A 225 -1.22 6.42 -10.13
C ARG A 225 -1.32 7.31 -11.36
N GLY A 226 -2.51 7.37 -11.96
CA GLY A 226 -2.69 8.05 -13.25
C GLY A 226 -1.78 7.46 -14.31
N ASP A 227 -0.87 8.26 -14.85
CA ASP A 227 0.07 7.88 -15.91
C ASP A 227 1.43 7.39 -15.38
N THR A 228 1.58 7.31 -14.05
CA THR A 228 2.77 6.84 -13.36
C THR A 228 2.61 5.37 -12.99
N VAL A 229 3.59 4.55 -13.35
CA VAL A 229 3.68 3.14 -12.96
C VAL A 229 5.04 2.89 -12.33
N VAL A 230 5.05 2.21 -11.17
CA VAL A 230 6.28 1.76 -10.48
C VAL A 230 6.15 0.29 -10.17
N GLU A 231 7.17 -0.48 -10.45
CA GLU A 231 7.23 -1.92 -10.15
C GLU A 231 8.54 -2.23 -9.40
N GLY A 232 8.47 -3.13 -8.44
CA GLY A 232 9.61 -3.63 -7.69
C GLY A 232 9.51 -5.12 -7.38
N GLN A 233 10.62 -5.71 -6.94
CA GLN A 233 10.64 -7.10 -6.48
C GLN A 233 10.28 -7.21 -4.99
N GLN A 234 10.65 -6.23 -4.20
CA GLN A 234 10.28 -6.09 -2.79
C GLN A 234 10.03 -4.61 -2.56
N ASP A 235 8.80 -4.25 -2.27
CA ASP A 235 8.44 -2.87 -2.01
C ASP A 235 8.00 -2.72 -0.57
N VAL A 236 8.43 -1.65 0.07
CA VAL A 236 8.02 -1.28 1.43
C VAL A 236 7.40 0.10 1.36
N VAL A 237 6.13 0.18 1.67
CA VAL A 237 5.40 1.44 1.81
C VAL A 237 5.33 1.78 3.29
N ARG A 238 5.87 2.94 3.68
CA ARG A 238 5.80 3.46 5.04
C ARG A 238 4.73 4.54 5.12
N ILE A 239 3.85 4.37 6.08
CA ILE A 239 2.73 5.26 6.34
C ILE A 239 2.90 5.91 7.72
N HIS A 240 2.33 7.09 7.92
CA HIS A 240 2.21 7.71 9.24
C HIS A 240 0.87 8.45 9.39
N GLU A 241 0.49 8.74 10.63
CA GLU A 241 -0.70 9.52 10.92
C GLU A 241 -0.37 11.01 10.94
N VAL A 242 -1.16 11.79 10.21
CA VAL A 242 -1.15 13.26 10.25
C VAL A 242 -2.42 13.75 10.94
N THR A 243 -2.29 14.71 11.84
CA THR A 243 -3.43 15.34 12.48
C THR A 243 -3.81 16.62 11.73
N GLU A 244 -5.01 16.66 11.19
CA GLU A 244 -5.54 17.83 10.48
C GLU A 244 -5.92 18.96 11.44
N ALA A 245 -6.13 20.16 10.90
CA ALA A 245 -6.48 21.34 11.69
C ALA A 245 -7.81 21.20 12.46
N ASP A 246 -8.71 20.32 12.01
CA ASP A 246 -9.97 19.98 12.68
C ASP A 246 -9.81 18.92 13.78
N GLY A 247 -8.57 18.45 14.01
CA GLY A 247 -8.23 17.43 15.00
C GLY A 247 -8.46 15.99 14.53
N LYS A 248 -8.91 15.77 13.30
CA LYS A 248 -8.99 14.44 12.72
C LYS A 248 -7.61 13.94 12.33
N LYS A 249 -7.43 12.66 12.41
CA LYS A 249 -6.21 11.97 11.99
C LYS A 249 -6.45 11.31 10.63
N ARG A 250 -5.48 11.40 9.75
CA ARG A 250 -5.46 10.65 8.49
C ARG A 250 -4.14 9.93 8.31
N THR A 251 -4.19 8.79 7.67
CA THR A 251 -3.00 8.01 7.31
C THR A 251 -2.49 8.45 5.94
N VAL A 252 -1.21 8.77 5.86
CA VAL A 252 -0.55 9.19 4.61
C VAL A 252 0.67 8.32 4.33
N ILE A 253 0.95 8.14 3.05
CA ILE A 253 2.19 7.52 2.59
C ILE A 253 3.28 8.59 2.60
N HIS A 254 4.35 8.38 3.36
CA HIS A 254 5.48 9.32 3.40
C HIS A 254 6.72 8.78 2.70
N GLN A 255 6.84 7.45 2.54
CA GLN A 255 8.01 6.85 1.90
C GLN A 255 7.65 5.54 1.19
N VAL A 256 8.24 5.34 0.02
CA VAL A 256 8.18 4.06 -0.71
C VAL A 256 9.61 3.64 -1.06
N GLU A 257 9.96 2.44 -0.65
CA GLU A 257 11.23 1.80 -0.94
C GLU A 257 10.99 0.61 -1.86
N ALA A 258 11.79 0.45 -2.92
CA ALA A 258 11.64 -0.63 -3.89
C ALA A 258 12.99 -1.21 -4.30
N VAL A 259 13.09 -2.53 -4.38
CA VAL A 259 14.28 -3.27 -4.84
C VAL A 259 14.08 -3.70 -6.28
N LYS A 260 15.12 -3.57 -7.11
CA LYS A 260 15.05 -3.84 -8.57
C LYS A 260 13.90 -3.07 -9.22
N ALA A 261 13.79 -1.79 -8.83
CA ALA A 261 12.71 -0.94 -9.24
C ALA A 261 12.83 -0.50 -10.69
N ARG A 262 11.69 -0.41 -11.34
CA ARG A 262 11.52 0.25 -12.64
C ARG A 262 10.21 1.00 -12.64
N GLY A 263 10.20 2.12 -13.34
CA GLY A 263 8.99 2.91 -13.43
C GLY A 263 8.90 3.68 -14.74
N SER A 264 7.72 4.21 -14.98
CA SER A 264 7.45 5.05 -16.13
C SER A 264 6.42 6.11 -15.80
N ASP A 265 6.63 7.30 -16.37
CA ASP A 265 5.68 8.42 -16.35
C ASP A 265 5.38 8.84 -17.79
N THR A 266 4.12 8.99 -18.12
CA THR A 266 3.68 9.45 -19.43
C THR A 266 3.11 10.86 -19.33
N TYR A 267 3.69 11.80 -20.07
CA TYR A 267 3.24 13.16 -20.19
C TYR A 267 2.73 13.42 -21.63
N PRO A 268 1.93 14.45 -21.90
CA PRO A 268 1.37 14.71 -23.23
C PRO A 268 2.41 14.80 -24.36
N ASN A 269 3.65 15.20 -24.06
CA ASN A 269 4.71 15.45 -25.03
C ASN A 269 6.03 14.73 -24.73
N ARG A 270 6.06 13.87 -23.73
CA ARG A 270 7.24 13.04 -23.41
C ARG A 270 6.86 11.83 -22.57
N SER A 271 7.67 10.80 -22.65
CA SER A 271 7.66 9.69 -21.68
C SER A 271 8.98 9.65 -20.91
N VAL A 272 8.92 9.26 -19.66
CA VAL A 272 10.09 9.08 -18.79
C VAL A 272 10.08 7.64 -18.29
N GLN A 273 11.21 6.97 -18.39
CA GLN A 273 11.43 5.63 -17.83
C GLN A 273 12.62 5.69 -16.89
N TYR A 274 12.53 5.00 -15.78
CA TYR A 274 13.63 4.93 -14.81
C TYR A 274 13.76 3.52 -14.24
N SER A 275 14.96 3.17 -13.85
CA SER A 275 15.28 1.92 -13.16
C SER A 275 16.51 2.07 -12.28
N ALA A 276 16.57 1.29 -11.20
CA ALA A 276 17.74 1.16 -10.35
C ALA A 276 17.66 -0.15 -9.54
N ASP A 277 18.80 -0.58 -8.98
CA ASP A 277 18.82 -1.74 -8.10
C ASP A 277 18.06 -1.49 -6.79
N TRP A 278 18.02 -0.24 -6.34
CA TRP A 278 17.26 0.22 -5.18
C TRP A 278 16.74 1.64 -5.42
N VAL A 279 15.49 1.89 -5.08
CA VAL A 279 14.83 3.21 -5.19
C VAL A 279 14.16 3.54 -3.88
N LEU A 280 14.30 4.80 -3.46
CA LEU A 280 13.57 5.40 -2.35
C LEU A 280 12.86 6.66 -2.85
N ALA A 281 11.55 6.72 -2.63
CA ALA A 281 10.74 7.91 -2.91
C ALA A 281 10.18 8.47 -1.61
N ASP A 282 10.41 9.75 -1.36
CA ASP A 282 9.92 10.50 -0.22
C ASP A 282 8.78 11.43 -0.65
N PHE A 283 7.71 11.45 0.15
CA PHE A 283 6.52 12.26 -0.08
C PHE A 283 6.28 13.20 1.09
N ASP A 284 5.60 14.31 0.86
CA ASP A 284 5.07 15.13 1.93
C ASP A 284 3.70 14.62 2.42
N ASP A 285 3.15 15.32 3.41
CA ASP A 285 1.86 14.96 4.00
C ASP A 285 0.68 15.11 3.04
N GLU A 286 0.82 15.88 1.96
CA GLU A 286 -0.15 16.01 0.88
C GLU A 286 0.01 14.92 -0.20
N GLY A 287 1.03 14.05 -0.07
CA GLY A 287 1.35 12.98 -1.02
C GLY A 287 2.06 13.47 -2.28
N VAL A 288 2.65 14.66 -2.23
CA VAL A 288 3.48 15.21 -3.31
C VAL A 288 4.90 14.65 -3.18
N THR A 289 5.45 14.11 -4.26
CA THR A 289 6.82 13.62 -4.28
C THR A 289 7.80 14.76 -4.02
N ARG A 290 8.71 14.60 -3.06
CA ARG A 290 9.76 15.56 -2.70
C ARG A 290 11.12 15.13 -3.20
N LYS A 291 11.42 13.86 -3.09
CA LYS A 291 12.71 13.32 -3.52
C LYS A 291 12.55 11.88 -4.01
N ILE A 292 13.32 11.53 -5.04
CA ILE A 292 13.52 10.14 -5.45
C ILE A 292 15.01 9.88 -5.53
N THR A 293 15.48 8.84 -4.86
CA THR A 293 16.87 8.39 -4.86
C THR A 293 16.94 7.01 -5.50
N GLY A 294 17.73 6.87 -6.57
CA GLY A 294 18.05 5.60 -7.21
C GLY A 294 19.50 5.23 -6.93
N ARG A 295 19.76 3.99 -6.54
CA ARG A 295 21.09 3.46 -6.24
C ARG A 295 21.34 2.16 -6.99
N GLY A 296 22.57 1.97 -7.47
CA GLY A 296 22.98 0.79 -8.22
C GLY A 296 22.40 0.79 -9.64
N SER A 297 23.28 0.94 -10.63
CA SER A 297 22.93 0.92 -12.06
C SER A 297 21.74 1.84 -12.39
N ALA A 298 21.70 3.03 -11.77
CA ALA A 298 20.58 3.96 -11.95
C ALA A 298 20.54 4.48 -13.39
N GLN A 299 19.37 4.39 -14.00
CA GLN A 299 19.11 4.83 -15.37
C GLN A 299 17.81 5.63 -15.44
N LEU A 300 17.86 6.73 -16.16
CA LEU A 300 16.72 7.58 -16.50
C LEU A 300 16.72 7.80 -18.01
N THR A 301 15.59 7.57 -18.66
CA THR A 301 15.40 7.84 -20.10
C THR A 301 14.20 8.74 -20.29
N SER A 302 14.38 9.91 -20.86
CA SER A 302 13.30 10.84 -21.25
C SER A 302 13.21 10.89 -22.77
N THR A 303 12.05 10.53 -23.32
CA THR A 303 11.79 10.53 -24.77
C THR A 303 10.72 11.55 -25.11
N SER A 304 11.08 12.53 -25.93
CA SER A 304 10.21 13.52 -26.55
C SER A 304 10.05 13.24 -28.05
N PRO A 305 9.15 13.90 -28.79
CA PRO A 305 9.02 13.70 -30.22
C PRO A 305 10.30 13.98 -31.05
N THR A 306 11.22 14.75 -30.50
CA THR A 306 12.43 15.20 -31.24
C THR A 306 13.75 14.75 -30.62
N THR A 307 13.73 14.28 -29.35
CA THR A 307 14.97 13.98 -28.63
C THR A 307 14.74 12.85 -27.63
N ALA A 308 15.67 11.94 -27.53
CA ALA A 308 15.78 10.97 -26.44
C ALA A 308 17.02 11.32 -25.60
N THR A 309 16.82 11.54 -24.30
CA THR A 309 17.89 11.79 -23.33
C THR A 309 17.97 10.65 -22.34
N GLU A 310 19.15 10.08 -22.21
CA GLU A 310 19.46 8.97 -21.28
C GLU A 310 20.49 9.45 -20.26
N VAL A 311 20.23 9.20 -18.98
CA VAL A 311 21.20 9.39 -17.89
C VAL A 311 21.48 8.05 -17.27
N LYS A 312 22.77 7.69 -17.16
CA LYS A 312 23.27 6.50 -16.48
C LYS A 312 24.26 6.90 -15.42
N ALA A 313 24.16 6.33 -14.22
CA ALA A 313 25.06 6.61 -13.11
C ALA A 313 25.03 5.48 -12.08
N GLY A 314 25.99 5.47 -11.15
CA GLY A 314 25.91 4.60 -9.98
C GLY A 314 24.77 5.02 -9.06
N SER A 315 24.49 6.34 -8.99
CA SER A 315 23.38 6.91 -8.19
C SER A 315 22.77 8.11 -8.89
N VAL A 316 21.44 8.27 -8.73
CA VAL A 316 20.68 9.42 -9.20
C VAL A 316 19.75 9.90 -8.08
N ASP A 317 19.88 11.16 -7.68
CA ASP A 317 18.95 11.86 -6.79
C ASP A 317 18.13 12.87 -7.61
N MET A 318 16.82 12.82 -7.50
CA MET A 318 15.87 13.74 -8.13
C MET A 318 15.14 14.52 -7.03
N GLU A 319 15.12 15.86 -7.14
CA GLU A 319 14.43 16.74 -6.21
C GLU A 319 13.25 17.41 -6.92
N PHE A 320 12.13 17.47 -6.21
CA PHE A 320 10.86 17.98 -6.72
C PHE A 320 10.34 19.11 -5.85
N GLY A 321 9.85 20.17 -6.51
CA GLY A 321 9.04 21.19 -5.89
C GLY A 321 7.55 20.89 -6.01
N ALA A 322 6.73 21.46 -5.12
CA ALA A 322 5.27 21.37 -5.20
C ALA A 322 4.70 22.55 -5.97
N ARG A 323 3.82 22.28 -6.94
CA ARG A 323 3.03 23.31 -7.64
C ARG A 323 1.63 22.78 -7.90
N ASN A 324 0.61 23.48 -7.38
CA ASN A 324 -0.80 23.09 -7.57
C ASN A 324 -1.04 21.60 -7.28
N ASP A 325 -0.49 21.10 -6.18
CA ASP A 325 -0.55 19.70 -5.75
C ASP A 325 0.10 18.67 -6.71
N GLU A 326 0.93 19.16 -7.64
CA GLU A 326 1.73 18.33 -8.54
C GLU A 326 3.23 18.40 -8.19
N SER A 327 3.92 17.28 -8.34
CA SER A 327 5.38 17.19 -8.21
C SER A 327 6.04 17.71 -9.49
N VAL A 328 6.88 18.73 -9.37
CA VAL A 328 7.63 19.31 -10.49
C VAL A 328 9.11 19.04 -10.30
N LEU A 329 9.75 18.35 -11.23
CA LEU A 329 11.19 18.08 -11.17
C LEU A 329 11.97 19.41 -11.27
N GLU A 330 12.81 19.68 -10.28
CA GLU A 330 13.66 20.88 -10.19
C GLU A 330 15.14 20.56 -10.44
N ARG A 331 15.61 19.44 -9.90
CA ARG A 331 17.03 19.08 -9.94
C ARG A 331 17.24 17.57 -10.06
N VAL A 332 18.25 17.18 -10.83
CA VAL A 332 18.75 15.82 -10.91
C VAL A 332 20.24 15.84 -10.63
N MET A 333 20.70 15.03 -9.67
CA MET A 333 22.12 14.82 -9.38
C MET A 333 22.49 13.40 -9.72
N ALA A 334 23.34 13.20 -10.71
CA ALA A 334 23.87 11.90 -11.10
C ALA A 334 25.31 11.78 -10.63
N THR A 335 25.63 10.73 -9.88
CA THR A 335 26.96 10.49 -9.27
C THR A 335 27.49 9.09 -9.61
N ASP A 336 28.77 8.90 -9.46
CA ASP A 336 29.47 7.65 -9.74
C ASP A 336 29.45 7.29 -11.24
N ASN A 337 30.31 8.00 -11.99
CA ASN A 337 30.51 7.84 -13.43
C ASN A 337 29.21 8.16 -14.24
N ALA A 338 28.70 9.34 -14.03
CA ALA A 338 27.52 9.82 -14.74
C ALA A 338 27.80 9.96 -16.25
N VAL A 339 26.89 9.42 -17.06
CA VAL A 339 26.84 9.54 -18.51
C VAL A 339 25.49 10.08 -18.91
N VAL A 340 25.47 11.24 -19.56
CA VAL A 340 24.27 11.86 -20.12
C VAL A 340 24.35 11.82 -21.64
N THR A 341 23.46 11.08 -22.27
CA THR A 341 23.36 10.98 -23.74
C THR A 341 22.11 11.65 -24.24
N SER A 342 22.24 12.65 -25.09
CA SER A 342 21.12 13.31 -25.77
C SER A 342 21.18 12.99 -27.26
N ARG A 343 20.20 12.24 -27.74
CA ARG A 343 20.11 11.79 -29.14
C ARG A 343 18.92 12.46 -29.83
N PRO A 344 19.15 13.14 -30.97
CA PRO A 344 18.04 13.63 -31.78
C PRO A 344 17.27 12.47 -32.41
N LEU A 345 15.96 12.59 -32.48
CA LEU A 345 15.08 11.62 -33.14
C LEU A 345 14.68 12.12 -34.54
N PRO A 346 14.55 11.23 -35.53
CA PRO A 346 14.10 11.59 -36.86
C PRO A 346 12.72 12.28 -36.83
N ALA A 347 12.61 13.43 -37.50
CA ALA A 347 11.36 14.14 -37.70
C ALA A 347 11.22 14.58 -39.17
N PRO A 348 10.02 14.57 -39.73
CA PRO A 348 9.80 14.98 -41.14
C PRO A 348 10.36 16.38 -41.41
N GLY A 349 11.14 16.52 -42.45
CA GLY A 349 11.72 17.81 -42.90
C GLY A 349 12.85 18.38 -42.05
N ARG A 350 13.36 17.63 -41.06
CA ARG A 350 14.45 18.06 -40.18
C ARG A 350 15.69 17.20 -40.38
N GLN A 351 16.82 17.83 -40.57
CA GLN A 351 18.12 17.12 -40.56
C GLN A 351 18.47 16.75 -39.12
N LEU A 352 19.01 15.54 -38.91
CA LEU A 352 19.47 15.10 -37.61
C LEU A 352 20.69 15.92 -37.18
N SER A 353 20.63 16.50 -36.01
CA SER A 353 21.77 17.10 -35.33
C SER A 353 22.69 15.98 -34.77
N GLU A 354 23.84 16.36 -34.25
CA GLU A 354 24.76 15.44 -33.57
C GLU A 354 24.16 14.86 -32.29
N THR A 355 24.59 13.65 -31.91
CA THR A 355 24.32 13.08 -30.60
C THR A 355 25.38 13.63 -29.63
N HIS A 356 24.91 14.11 -28.47
CA HIS A 356 25.76 14.65 -27.42
C HIS A 356 25.91 13.62 -26.31
N VAL A 357 27.16 13.36 -25.86
CA VAL A 357 27.46 12.45 -24.76
C VAL A 357 28.37 13.19 -23.77
N LEU A 358 27.80 13.48 -22.59
CA LEU A 358 28.56 14.08 -21.49
C LEU A 358 28.91 12.99 -20.47
N ARG A 359 30.20 12.90 -20.12
CA ARG A 359 30.71 11.99 -19.08
C ARG A 359 31.42 12.78 -18.00
N SER A 360 31.10 12.51 -16.73
CA SER A 360 31.82 13.05 -15.57
C SER A 360 31.54 12.18 -14.35
N GLN A 361 32.31 12.34 -13.29
CA GLN A 361 32.03 11.68 -12.01
C GLN A 361 30.71 12.15 -11.40
N VAL A 362 30.39 13.45 -11.54
CA VAL A 362 29.19 14.07 -11.00
C VAL A 362 28.59 15.04 -12.01
N VAL A 363 27.34 14.85 -12.35
CA VAL A 363 26.57 15.72 -13.25
C VAL A 363 25.30 16.18 -12.52
N GLU A 364 25.10 17.49 -12.47
CA GLU A 364 23.88 18.13 -12.00
C GLU A 364 23.09 18.67 -13.19
N VAL A 365 21.79 18.39 -13.23
CA VAL A 365 20.83 18.96 -14.18
C VAL A 365 19.85 19.81 -13.40
N ARG A 366 19.74 21.08 -13.74
CA ARG A 366 18.70 21.98 -13.22
C ARG A 366 17.63 22.18 -14.27
N MET A 367 16.39 22.09 -13.83
CA MET A 367 15.24 22.23 -14.70
C MET A 367 14.72 23.65 -14.64
N ARG A 368 14.18 24.12 -15.77
CA ARG A 368 13.42 25.36 -15.82
C ARG A 368 12.13 25.24 -15.02
N GLU A 369 11.59 26.41 -14.68
CA GLU A 369 10.27 26.49 -14.07
C GLU A 369 9.24 25.63 -14.82
N GLY A 370 8.53 24.75 -14.08
CA GLY A 370 7.60 23.77 -14.65
C GLY A 370 8.22 22.40 -14.98
N GLY A 371 9.53 22.18 -14.75
CA GLY A 371 10.18 20.86 -14.81
C GLY A 371 10.21 20.19 -16.19
N ARG A 372 9.94 20.92 -17.27
CA ARG A 372 9.83 20.38 -18.63
C ARG A 372 11.11 20.45 -19.42
N ASP A 373 11.79 21.59 -19.34
CA ASP A 373 13.02 21.87 -20.08
C ASP A 373 14.19 22.01 -19.12
N MET A 374 15.36 21.60 -19.56
CA MET A 374 16.61 21.85 -18.85
C MET A 374 16.94 23.33 -18.86
N GLU A 375 17.45 23.84 -17.77
CA GLU A 375 18.04 25.17 -17.66
C GLU A 375 19.55 25.09 -17.79
N THR A 376 20.18 24.27 -16.95
CA THR A 376 21.64 24.09 -16.96
C THR A 376 22.00 22.64 -16.69
N VAL A 377 23.11 22.20 -17.27
CA VAL A 377 23.81 20.97 -16.93
C VAL A 377 25.22 21.34 -16.48
N ILE A 378 25.60 20.91 -15.28
CA ILE A 378 26.82 21.28 -14.60
C ILE A 378 27.62 20.00 -14.25
N THR A 379 28.90 19.95 -14.57
CA THR A 379 29.79 18.90 -14.03
C THR A 379 30.51 19.44 -12.79
N HIS A 380 30.53 18.66 -11.73
CA HIS A 380 31.24 18.99 -10.48
C HIS A 380 32.60 18.27 -10.37
N ALA A 381 33.07 17.71 -11.48
CA ALA A 381 34.35 17.05 -11.65
C ALA A 381 34.74 17.17 -13.12
N PRO A 382 36.03 16.91 -13.48
CA PRO A 382 36.47 16.86 -14.85
C PRO A 382 35.54 16.00 -15.71
N GLY A 383 35.23 16.47 -16.90
CA GLY A 383 34.30 15.82 -17.80
C GLY A 383 34.73 15.90 -19.27
N THR A 384 34.09 15.06 -20.06
CA THR A 384 34.24 15.01 -21.52
C THR A 384 32.87 15.15 -22.16
N LEU A 385 32.71 16.11 -23.06
CA LEU A 385 31.56 16.27 -23.94
C LEU A 385 31.92 15.84 -25.35
N GLU A 386 31.27 14.79 -25.84
CA GLU A 386 31.44 14.28 -27.21
C GLU A 386 30.25 14.68 -28.08
N PHE A 387 30.52 15.11 -29.31
CA PHE A 387 29.55 15.36 -30.37
C PHE A 387 29.72 14.26 -31.42
N LEU A 388 28.81 13.29 -31.40
CA LEU A 388 28.87 12.14 -32.29
C LEU A 388 28.09 12.42 -33.58
N PRO A 389 28.65 12.23 -34.76
CA PRO A 389 28.00 12.50 -36.03
C PRO A 389 26.84 11.51 -36.28
N ASN A 390 25.70 12.05 -36.66
CA ASN A 390 24.53 11.30 -37.15
C ASN A 390 24.41 11.38 -38.69
N GLN A 391 25.23 12.20 -39.35
CA GLN A 391 25.29 12.40 -40.78
C GLN A 391 26.74 12.46 -41.29
N PRO A 392 27.04 12.04 -42.53
CA PRO A 392 28.41 11.98 -43.07
C PRO A 392 29.15 13.33 -43.09
N ALA A 393 28.43 14.43 -43.14
CA ALA A 393 28.97 15.79 -43.18
C ALA A 393 29.30 16.38 -41.79
N GLN A 394 28.91 15.68 -40.72
CA GLN A 394 29.16 16.09 -39.33
C GLN A 394 30.51 15.54 -38.84
N HIS A 395 31.25 16.34 -38.07
CA HIS A 395 32.51 15.94 -37.48
C HIS A 395 32.34 15.32 -36.10
N HIS A 396 33.09 14.28 -35.79
CA HIS A 396 33.29 13.86 -34.42
C HIS A 396 34.11 14.91 -33.67
N ARG A 397 33.56 15.47 -32.60
CA ARG A 397 34.23 16.47 -31.78
C ARG A 397 34.23 16.07 -30.33
N THR A 398 35.34 16.32 -29.67
CA THR A 398 35.49 16.05 -28.23
C THR A 398 35.95 17.34 -27.54
N LEU A 399 35.36 17.61 -26.40
CA LEU A 399 35.73 18.70 -25.51
C LEU A 399 35.97 18.12 -24.11
N ASP A 400 37.18 18.27 -23.61
CA ASP A 400 37.53 17.97 -22.23
C ASP A 400 37.62 19.26 -21.43
N GLY A 401 37.20 19.23 -20.16
CA GLY A 401 37.28 20.37 -19.25
C GLY A 401 37.29 19.94 -17.78
N ASN A 402 37.80 20.83 -16.91
CA ASN A 402 37.84 20.56 -15.47
C ASN A 402 36.45 20.69 -14.82
N ASP A 403 35.69 21.63 -15.32
CA ASP A 403 34.29 21.93 -14.95
C ASP A 403 33.55 22.37 -16.22
N MET A 404 32.32 21.99 -16.35
CA MET A 404 31.51 22.37 -17.52
C MET A 404 30.13 22.90 -17.03
N VAL A 405 29.73 24.03 -17.60
CA VAL A 405 28.39 24.57 -17.43
C VAL A 405 27.77 24.72 -18.82
N ILE A 406 26.73 23.96 -19.10
CA ILE A 406 25.98 23.99 -20.35
C ILE A 406 24.64 24.66 -20.07
N ALA A 407 24.38 25.82 -20.67
CA ALA A 407 23.11 26.48 -20.59
C ALA A 407 22.23 26.10 -21.80
N TYR A 408 20.94 25.91 -21.53
CA TYR A 408 19.96 25.50 -22.51
C TYR A 408 18.89 26.60 -22.72
N ALA A 409 18.60 26.93 -23.94
CA ALA A 409 17.41 27.66 -24.36
C ALA A 409 16.15 26.77 -24.31
N PRO A 410 14.94 27.30 -24.37
CA PRO A 410 13.71 26.50 -24.47
C PRO A 410 13.79 25.41 -25.53
N GLN A 411 13.08 24.28 -25.31
CA GLN A 411 13.13 23.08 -26.14
C GLN A 411 14.50 22.36 -26.10
N ASN A 412 15.24 22.52 -25.01
CA ASN A 412 16.53 21.86 -24.73
C ASN A 412 17.58 22.08 -25.82
N ARG A 413 17.62 23.25 -26.44
CA ARG A 413 18.69 23.66 -27.36
C ARG A 413 19.86 24.20 -26.54
N ILE A 414 21.08 23.77 -26.84
CA ILE A 414 22.29 24.35 -26.21
C ILE A 414 22.35 25.84 -26.64
N GLU A 415 22.43 26.75 -25.68
CA GLU A 415 22.57 28.19 -25.86
C GLU A 415 24.02 28.62 -25.73
N SER A 416 24.65 28.18 -24.64
CA SER A 416 26.06 28.47 -24.40
C SER A 416 26.69 27.34 -23.55
N PHE A 417 28.01 27.30 -23.60
CA PHE A 417 28.70 26.51 -22.66
C PHE A 417 30.01 27.16 -22.19
N HIS A 418 30.39 26.91 -20.95
CA HIS A 418 31.58 27.41 -20.31
C HIS A 418 32.33 26.25 -19.67
N THR A 419 33.66 26.28 -19.77
CA THR A 419 34.53 25.30 -19.12
C THR A 419 35.88 25.91 -18.81
N THR A 420 36.56 25.41 -17.80
CA THR A 420 37.95 25.76 -17.49
C THR A 420 38.88 24.64 -17.91
N GLY A 421 40.11 24.96 -18.28
CA GLY A 421 41.09 23.96 -18.72
C GLY A 421 40.66 23.23 -19.99
N ALA A 422 40.03 23.95 -20.92
CA ALA A 422 39.44 23.37 -22.11
C ALA A 422 40.48 22.75 -23.05
N ARG A 423 40.21 21.54 -23.53
CA ARG A 423 40.90 20.91 -24.64
C ARG A 423 39.88 20.41 -25.64
N THR A 424 39.99 20.85 -26.89
CA THR A 424 39.11 20.41 -27.97
C THR A 424 39.87 19.59 -29.02
N ARG A 425 39.16 18.62 -29.58
CA ARG A 425 39.63 17.82 -30.72
C ARG A 425 38.47 17.69 -31.72
N THR A 426 38.81 17.86 -32.99
CA THR A 426 37.87 17.62 -34.10
C THR A 426 38.52 16.62 -35.05
N ASP A 427 37.84 15.52 -35.31
CA ASP A 427 38.29 14.50 -36.25
C ASP A 427 37.76 14.78 -37.65
N PRO A 428 38.54 14.54 -38.71
CA PRO A 428 38.08 14.74 -40.09
C PRO A 428 37.00 13.75 -40.46
N THR A 429 36.07 14.19 -41.32
CA THR A 429 35.03 13.34 -41.92
C THR A 429 35.64 12.29 -42.85
N ASP A 430 34.91 11.24 -43.17
CA ASP A 430 35.41 10.18 -44.07
C ASP A 430 35.58 10.70 -45.52
N GLU A 431 34.86 11.74 -45.93
CA GLU A 431 35.08 12.40 -47.21
C GLU A 431 36.39 13.20 -47.24
N GLU A 432 36.69 13.94 -46.18
CA GLU A 432 37.94 14.71 -46.02
C GLU A 432 39.14 13.78 -45.97
N LYS A 433 39.05 12.65 -45.27
CA LYS A 433 40.12 11.63 -45.27
C LYS A 433 40.39 11.07 -46.67
N LYS A 434 39.30 10.77 -47.44
CA LYS A 434 39.45 10.27 -48.81
C LYS A 434 40.06 11.31 -49.78
N ARG A 435 39.87 12.60 -49.53
CA ARG A 435 40.44 13.68 -50.35
C ARG A 435 41.85 14.09 -49.92
N ASN A 436 42.46 13.41 -48.92
CA ASN A 436 43.72 13.81 -48.28
C ASN A 436 43.69 15.24 -47.69
N GLN A 437 42.53 15.71 -47.31
CA GLN A 437 42.26 17.03 -46.68
C GLN A 437 42.05 16.90 -45.16
N ALA A 438 42.48 15.79 -44.59
CA ALA A 438 42.24 15.51 -43.19
C ALA A 438 43.12 16.40 -42.30
N VAL A 439 42.54 17.38 -41.66
CA VAL A 439 43.17 18.21 -40.63
C VAL A 439 42.55 17.88 -39.27
N SER A 440 43.36 17.43 -38.34
CA SER A 440 42.94 17.31 -36.93
C SER A 440 43.30 18.61 -36.20
N LEU A 441 42.32 19.29 -35.68
CA LEU A 441 42.49 20.51 -34.90
C LEU A 441 42.45 20.20 -33.41
N THR A 442 43.53 20.56 -32.70
CA THR A 442 43.56 20.50 -31.23
C THR A 442 43.86 21.89 -30.70
N ALA A 443 43.02 22.41 -29.83
CA ALA A 443 43.24 23.68 -29.13
C ALA A 443 43.21 23.45 -27.62
N SER A 444 44.08 24.09 -26.88
CA SER A 444 44.09 24.15 -25.43
C SER A 444 44.11 25.60 -24.97
N ARG A 445 43.36 25.93 -23.96
CA ARG A 445 43.37 27.25 -23.32
C ARG A 445 43.48 27.09 -21.80
#